data_218cd19d088850250cf7bef900f20670
#
_entry.id   218cd19d088850250cf7bef900f20670
#
_cell.length_a   1.000
_cell.length_b   1.000
_cell.length_c   1.000
_cell.angle_alpha   90.00
_cell.angle_beta   90.00
_cell.angle_gamma   90.00
#
_symmetry.space_group_name_H-M   'P 1'
#
loop_
_entity.id
_entity.type
_entity.pdbx_description
1 polymer ?
#
loop_
_entity_poly.entity_id
_entity_poly.type
_entity_poly.pdbx_seq_one_letter_code
_entity_poly.pdbx_strand_id
1 'polypeptide(L)'
;MARLAGKVALITGAGGGIGRATAIRFAEEGAKVVVTDIDTTRGPESARLAKEAAGNGGGDAIFIETDVTSHESAKAAVAETVAQFGGLHILHNNAGGSTMQDGPVTEAPDEEFWRVIKLDLYGTFVSSKHGIPAIQASGGGSVINMASNVALMALPGRDCYTAAKGGVASMTRSMAVEYAPDKIRVNAIAPSVTLSDRVKKLVDESPDIKKLSEQHLLGFGQPLHIANMAVYLASDESEITTGQIMSVDSGVTIY
;
A
#
# COMPACT_ATOMS: atom_id res chain seq x y z
N MET A 1 13.18 -19.29 -7.74
CA MET A 1 14.03 -18.52 -6.80
C MET A 1 13.16 -17.48 -6.11
N ALA A 2 13.41 -17.21 -4.84
CA ALA A 2 12.68 -16.18 -4.09
C ALA A 2 13.04 -14.79 -4.64
N ARG A 3 12.05 -14.07 -5.19
CA ARG A 3 12.25 -12.79 -5.90
C ARG A 3 12.67 -11.63 -5.02
N LEU A 4 12.44 -11.74 -3.71
CA LEU A 4 12.75 -10.71 -2.71
C LEU A 4 13.80 -11.17 -1.69
N ALA A 5 14.57 -12.22 -2.01
CA ALA A 5 15.60 -12.75 -1.12
C ALA A 5 16.60 -11.65 -0.71
N GLY A 6 16.85 -11.52 0.60
CA GLY A 6 17.75 -10.51 1.16
C GLY A 6 17.19 -9.08 1.22
N LYS A 7 16.00 -8.80 0.69
CA LYS A 7 15.36 -7.49 0.82
C LYS A 7 14.66 -7.34 2.18
N VAL A 8 14.65 -6.13 2.70
CA VAL A 8 13.88 -5.71 3.88
C VAL A 8 12.75 -4.83 3.43
N ALA A 9 11.53 -5.14 3.82
CA ALA A 9 10.32 -4.43 3.43
C ALA A 9 9.57 -3.88 4.65
N LEU A 10 9.13 -2.63 4.60
CA LEU A 10 8.19 -2.04 5.54
C LEU A 10 6.86 -1.82 4.82
N ILE A 11 5.76 -2.33 5.40
CA ILE A 11 4.41 -2.25 4.83
C ILE A 11 3.49 -1.55 5.83
N THR A 12 2.91 -0.42 5.46
CA THR A 12 1.99 0.32 6.33
C THR A 12 0.55 -0.19 6.18
N GLY A 13 -0.22 -0.17 7.30
CA GLY A 13 -1.60 -0.65 7.30
C GLY A 13 -1.70 -2.15 6.96
N ALA A 14 -0.74 -2.93 7.45
CA ALA A 14 -0.62 -4.34 7.10
C ALA A 14 -1.32 -5.30 8.09
N GLY A 15 -2.12 -4.79 9.02
CA GLY A 15 -2.94 -5.60 9.93
C GLY A 15 -4.07 -6.39 9.25
N GLY A 16 -4.37 -6.10 7.95
CA GLY A 16 -5.42 -6.83 7.23
C GLY A 16 -5.44 -6.54 5.73
N GLY A 17 -6.40 -7.15 5.04
CA GLY A 17 -6.70 -6.87 3.64
C GLY A 17 -5.49 -6.99 2.71
N ILE A 18 -5.28 -5.98 1.87
CA ILE A 18 -4.18 -5.94 0.89
C ILE A 18 -2.82 -5.96 1.60
N GLY A 19 -2.65 -5.18 2.67
CA GLY A 19 -1.39 -5.10 3.39
C GLY A 19 -0.96 -6.44 4.00
N ARG A 20 -1.89 -7.18 4.64
CA ARG A 20 -1.63 -8.54 5.14
C ARG A 20 -1.25 -9.49 4.00
N ALA A 21 -2.02 -9.49 2.91
CA ALA A 21 -1.73 -10.34 1.76
C ALA A 21 -0.34 -10.03 1.17
N THR A 22 0.03 -8.75 1.11
CA THR A 22 1.34 -8.33 0.64
C THR A 22 2.45 -8.78 1.60
N ALA A 23 2.25 -8.64 2.91
CA ALA A 23 3.22 -9.10 3.91
C ALA A 23 3.51 -10.61 3.79
N ILE A 24 2.45 -11.41 3.65
CA ILE A 24 2.56 -12.85 3.42
C ILE A 24 3.33 -13.15 2.13
N ARG A 25 2.93 -12.53 1.01
CA ARG A 25 3.58 -12.75 -0.29
C ARG A 25 5.04 -12.31 -0.31
N PHE A 26 5.37 -11.19 0.34
CA PHE A 26 6.76 -10.74 0.42
C PHE A 26 7.63 -11.71 1.23
N ALA A 27 7.11 -12.23 2.34
CA ALA A 27 7.81 -13.20 3.16
C ALA A 27 8.00 -14.55 2.42
N GLU A 28 6.99 -15.05 1.69
CA GLU A 28 7.09 -16.23 0.81
C GLU A 28 8.18 -16.05 -0.26
N GLU A 29 8.36 -14.81 -0.75
CA GLU A 29 9.41 -14.48 -1.73
C GLU A 29 10.77 -14.16 -1.08
N GLY A 30 10.93 -14.45 0.22
CA GLY A 30 12.20 -14.38 0.93
C GLY A 30 12.56 -13.03 1.54
N ALA A 31 11.63 -12.06 1.56
CA ALA A 31 11.87 -10.77 2.23
C ALA A 31 11.78 -10.89 3.75
N LYS A 32 12.53 -10.03 4.46
CA LYS A 32 12.28 -9.71 5.86
C LYS A 32 11.24 -8.59 5.91
N VAL A 33 10.08 -8.83 6.51
CA VAL A 33 8.92 -7.96 6.45
C VAL A 33 8.65 -7.30 7.80
N VAL A 34 8.54 -5.97 7.80
CA VAL A 34 8.00 -5.22 8.92
C VAL A 34 6.54 -4.90 8.61
N VAL A 35 5.65 -5.56 9.32
CA VAL A 35 4.22 -5.28 9.34
C VAL A 35 3.99 -4.09 10.25
N THR A 36 3.43 -2.99 9.74
CA THR A 36 3.05 -1.86 10.59
C THR A 36 1.56 -1.59 10.50
N ASP A 37 0.93 -1.33 11.64
CA ASP A 37 -0.49 -1.00 11.77
C ASP A 37 -0.74 -0.33 13.11
N ILE A 38 -1.83 0.43 13.23
CA ILE A 38 -2.32 0.96 14.50
C ILE A 38 -3.04 -0.13 15.33
N ASP A 39 -3.50 -1.19 14.69
CA ASP A 39 -4.21 -2.30 15.32
C ASP A 39 -3.23 -3.32 15.93
N THR A 40 -3.06 -3.23 17.24
CA THR A 40 -2.16 -4.08 18.03
C THR A 40 -2.63 -5.53 18.20
N THR A 41 -3.77 -5.90 17.66
CA THR A 41 -4.28 -7.28 17.61
C THR A 41 -4.06 -7.88 16.22
N ARG A 42 -4.47 -7.19 15.18
CA ARG A 42 -4.41 -7.67 13.80
C ARG A 42 -3.00 -7.57 13.19
N GLY A 43 -2.21 -6.59 13.64
CA GLY A 43 -0.84 -6.41 13.18
C GLY A 43 0.07 -7.59 13.57
N PRO A 44 0.17 -7.98 14.85
CA PRO A 44 0.93 -9.16 15.28
C PRO A 44 0.48 -10.45 14.59
N GLU A 45 -0.83 -10.64 14.39
CA GLU A 45 -1.35 -11.80 13.67
C GLU A 45 -0.89 -11.81 12.21
N SER A 46 -0.87 -10.66 11.53
CA SER A 46 -0.35 -10.55 10.17
C SER A 46 1.15 -10.88 10.09
N ALA A 47 1.93 -10.41 11.06
CA ALA A 47 3.36 -10.73 11.13
C ALA A 47 3.60 -12.23 11.38
N ARG A 48 2.82 -12.85 12.27
CA ARG A 48 2.85 -14.29 12.52
C ARG A 48 2.58 -15.11 11.24
N LEU A 49 1.51 -14.76 10.52
CA LEU A 49 1.13 -15.40 9.25
C LEU A 49 2.22 -15.23 8.18
N ALA A 50 2.79 -14.04 8.06
CA ALA A 50 3.87 -13.78 7.12
C ALA A 50 5.13 -14.59 7.46
N LYS A 51 5.48 -14.67 8.75
CA LYS A 51 6.63 -15.48 9.22
C LYS A 51 6.42 -16.97 8.97
N GLU A 52 5.21 -17.49 9.18
CA GLU A 52 4.89 -18.89 8.85
C GLU A 52 4.99 -19.16 7.35
N ALA A 53 4.50 -18.24 6.52
CA ALA A 53 4.55 -18.35 5.06
C ALA A 53 5.98 -18.30 4.51
N ALA A 54 6.91 -17.62 5.18
CA ALA A 54 8.33 -17.59 4.80
C ALA A 54 8.98 -18.99 4.83
N GLY A 55 8.49 -19.89 5.69
CA GLY A 55 9.02 -21.27 5.81
C GLY A 55 10.55 -21.28 5.99
N ASN A 56 11.23 -22.10 5.19
CA ASN A 56 12.69 -22.17 5.15
C ASN A 56 13.32 -21.27 4.08
N GLY A 57 12.55 -20.36 3.47
CA GLY A 57 12.99 -19.53 2.35
C GLY A 57 13.87 -18.33 2.70
N GLY A 58 14.21 -18.15 4.00
CA GLY A 58 15.05 -17.03 4.47
C GLY A 58 14.30 -15.74 4.74
N GLY A 59 12.99 -15.71 4.53
CA GLY A 59 12.12 -14.61 4.94
C GLY A 59 11.89 -14.58 6.46
N ASP A 60 11.44 -13.45 6.97
CA ASP A 60 11.04 -13.26 8.38
C ASP A 60 9.97 -12.18 8.45
N ALA A 61 9.27 -12.05 9.57
CA ALA A 61 8.33 -10.97 9.79
C ALA A 61 8.24 -10.56 11.26
N ILE A 62 8.15 -9.25 11.48
CA ILE A 62 7.89 -8.63 12.79
C ILE A 62 6.74 -7.62 12.68
N PHE A 63 6.17 -7.25 13.82
CA PHE A 63 5.18 -6.20 13.93
C PHE A 63 5.75 -4.99 14.69
N ILE A 64 5.44 -3.79 14.20
CA ILE A 64 5.68 -2.52 14.88
C ILE A 64 4.39 -1.72 14.88
N GLU A 65 3.87 -1.36 16.05
CA GLU A 65 2.72 -0.45 16.15
C GLU A 65 3.07 0.89 15.53
N THR A 66 2.23 1.35 14.57
CA THR A 66 2.54 2.57 13.83
C THR A 66 1.27 3.30 13.42
N ASP A 67 1.16 4.55 13.83
CA ASP A 67 0.21 5.52 13.30
C ASP A 67 0.89 6.33 12.19
N VAL A 68 0.54 6.06 10.93
CA VAL A 68 1.08 6.79 9.77
C VAL A 68 0.66 8.26 9.73
N THR A 69 -0.33 8.67 10.52
CA THR A 69 -0.72 10.09 10.65
C THR A 69 0.15 10.87 11.64
N SER A 70 1.04 10.16 12.34
CA SER A 70 2.01 10.72 13.29
C SER A 70 3.42 10.70 12.70
N HIS A 71 4.02 11.88 12.59
CA HIS A 71 5.39 12.04 12.11
C HIS A 71 6.39 11.22 12.95
N GLU A 72 6.29 11.29 14.25
CA GLU A 72 7.21 10.61 15.17
C GLU A 72 7.02 9.08 15.12
N SER A 73 5.77 8.61 14.99
CA SER A 73 5.48 7.18 14.88
C SER A 73 6.06 6.59 13.59
N ALA A 74 5.84 7.25 12.44
CA ALA A 74 6.40 6.82 11.16
C ALA A 74 7.95 6.83 11.17
N LYS A 75 8.56 7.86 11.78
CA LYS A 75 10.00 7.95 11.94
C LYS A 75 10.55 6.81 12.80
N ALA A 76 9.90 6.53 13.92
CA ALA A 76 10.31 5.46 14.83
C ALA A 76 10.21 4.07 14.15
N ALA A 77 9.14 3.82 13.38
CA ALA A 77 8.97 2.56 12.66
C ALA A 77 10.08 2.30 11.63
N VAL A 78 10.52 3.32 10.89
CA VAL A 78 11.66 3.20 9.97
C VAL A 78 12.96 2.96 10.74
N ALA A 79 13.22 3.70 11.82
CA ALA A 79 14.42 3.53 12.61
C ALA A 79 14.51 2.12 13.22
N GLU A 80 13.41 1.62 13.77
CA GLU A 80 13.32 0.26 14.31
C GLU A 80 13.50 -0.80 13.21
N THR A 81 12.94 -0.60 12.01
CA THR A 81 13.16 -1.48 10.86
C THR A 81 14.64 -1.64 10.55
N VAL A 82 15.37 -0.51 10.49
CA VAL A 82 16.81 -0.51 10.22
C VAL A 82 17.59 -1.19 11.35
N ALA A 83 17.21 -0.92 12.61
CA ALA A 83 17.85 -1.54 13.78
C ALA A 83 17.68 -3.08 13.79
N GLN A 84 16.49 -3.58 13.45
CA GLN A 84 16.17 -5.01 13.48
C GLN A 84 16.77 -5.79 12.31
N PHE A 85 16.77 -5.21 11.11
CA PHE A 85 17.12 -5.94 9.88
C PHE A 85 18.34 -5.40 9.13
N GLY A 86 18.94 -4.32 9.61
CA GLY A 86 20.17 -3.74 9.05
C GLY A 86 19.99 -2.81 7.85
N GLY A 87 18.75 -2.54 7.42
CA GLY A 87 18.45 -1.65 6.30
C GLY A 87 16.98 -1.64 5.92
N LEU A 88 16.64 -0.89 4.87
CA LEU A 88 15.33 -0.85 4.25
C LEU A 88 15.50 -0.81 2.72
N HIS A 89 14.85 -1.71 1.99
CA HIS A 89 14.93 -1.82 0.54
C HIS A 89 13.58 -1.57 -0.15
N ILE A 90 12.48 -1.85 0.55
CA ILE A 90 11.12 -1.74 0.01
C ILE A 90 10.25 -0.99 1.03
N LEU A 91 9.63 0.10 0.61
CA LEU A 91 8.60 0.79 1.36
C LEU A 91 7.26 0.63 0.64
N HIS A 92 6.30 -0.05 1.26
CA HIS A 92 4.94 -0.17 0.71
C HIS A 92 3.98 0.67 1.53
N ASN A 93 3.62 1.85 1.03
CA ASN A 93 2.65 2.77 1.60
C ASN A 93 1.24 2.30 1.29
N ASN A 94 0.74 1.34 2.10
CA ASN A 94 -0.55 0.70 1.89
C ASN A 94 -1.66 1.25 2.82
N ALA A 95 -1.31 1.85 3.96
CA ALA A 95 -2.30 2.40 4.88
C ALA A 95 -3.26 3.40 4.20
N GLY A 96 -4.56 3.26 4.43
CA GLY A 96 -5.57 4.13 3.84
C GLY A 96 -6.92 3.46 3.63
N GLY A 97 -7.83 4.22 3.01
CA GLY A 97 -9.13 3.74 2.58
C GLY A 97 -10.26 4.73 2.76
N SER A 98 -11.26 4.64 1.87
CA SER A 98 -12.49 5.43 1.93
C SER A 98 -13.45 4.91 2.99
N THR A 99 -14.40 5.76 3.39
CA THR A 99 -15.55 5.41 4.23
C THR A 99 -16.87 5.72 3.51
N MET A 100 -17.98 5.37 4.14
CA MET A 100 -19.32 5.73 3.65
C MET A 100 -19.69 7.19 3.97
N GLN A 101 -18.83 7.95 4.68
CA GLN A 101 -19.03 9.37 4.97
C GLN A 101 -18.56 10.28 3.83
N ASP A 102 -17.80 9.73 2.86
CA ASP A 102 -17.40 10.44 1.66
C ASP A 102 -18.62 10.74 0.77
N GLY A 103 -18.60 11.85 0.05
CA GLY A 103 -19.71 12.32 -0.75
C GLY A 103 -19.29 13.33 -1.82
N PRO A 104 -20.28 13.93 -2.52
CA PRO A 104 -20.03 15.08 -3.38
C PRO A 104 -19.46 16.23 -2.56
N VAL A 105 -18.64 17.08 -3.18
CA VAL A 105 -17.95 18.22 -2.52
C VAL A 105 -18.88 19.16 -1.76
N THR A 106 -20.15 19.26 -2.17
CA THR A 106 -21.17 20.11 -1.53
C THR A 106 -21.81 19.47 -0.28
N GLU A 107 -21.55 18.17 -0.03
CA GLU A 107 -22.23 17.39 1.03
C GLU A 107 -21.25 16.67 1.94
N ALA A 108 -20.03 16.39 1.44
CA ALA A 108 -19.01 15.69 2.21
C ALA A 108 -18.61 16.51 3.45
N PRO A 109 -18.56 15.91 4.67
CA PRO A 109 -18.10 16.61 5.86
C PRO A 109 -16.61 16.99 5.76
N ASP A 110 -16.23 18.17 6.26
CA ASP A 110 -14.84 18.60 6.34
C ASP A 110 -13.96 17.59 7.11
N GLU A 111 -14.51 16.97 8.14
CA GLU A 111 -13.84 15.95 8.95
C GLU A 111 -13.43 14.73 8.10
N GLU A 112 -14.30 14.30 7.17
CA GLU A 112 -13.96 13.20 6.25
C GLU A 112 -12.87 13.62 5.26
N PHE A 113 -12.95 14.83 4.72
CA PHE A 113 -11.90 15.37 3.86
C PHE A 113 -10.54 15.33 4.56
N TRP A 114 -10.45 15.91 5.76
CA TRP A 114 -9.20 15.93 6.51
C TRP A 114 -8.75 14.55 6.99
N ARG A 115 -9.70 13.66 7.29
CA ARG A 115 -9.39 12.27 7.66
C ARG A 115 -8.65 11.56 6.50
N VAL A 116 -9.20 11.60 5.28
CA VAL A 116 -8.57 10.91 4.14
C VAL A 116 -7.28 11.59 3.69
N ILE A 117 -7.22 12.93 3.70
CA ILE A 117 -5.96 13.64 3.41
C ILE A 117 -4.88 13.24 4.42
N LYS A 118 -5.21 13.22 5.71
CA LYS A 118 -4.25 12.89 6.77
C LYS A 118 -3.80 11.42 6.71
N LEU A 119 -4.73 10.51 6.49
CA LEU A 119 -4.42 9.07 6.46
C LEU A 119 -3.75 8.66 5.14
N ASP A 120 -4.40 8.96 4.01
CA ASP A 120 -4.02 8.41 2.71
C ASP A 120 -2.87 9.19 2.04
N LEU A 121 -2.95 10.53 2.05
CA LEU A 121 -1.94 11.36 1.39
C LEU A 121 -0.78 11.72 2.33
N TYR A 122 -1.07 12.30 3.49
CA TYR A 122 -0.02 12.67 4.43
C TYR A 122 0.70 11.44 5.00
N GLY A 123 -0.03 10.35 5.30
CA GLY A 123 0.58 9.09 5.74
C GLY A 123 1.58 8.53 4.72
N THR A 124 1.25 8.58 3.42
CA THR A 124 2.17 8.23 2.34
C THR A 124 3.37 9.17 2.29
N PHE A 125 3.14 10.49 2.43
CA PHE A 125 4.21 11.50 2.44
C PHE A 125 5.18 11.29 3.60
N VAL A 126 4.68 11.15 4.83
CA VAL A 126 5.55 11.09 6.02
C VAL A 126 6.30 9.75 6.10
N SER A 127 5.68 8.65 5.70
CA SER A 127 6.36 7.35 5.61
C SER A 127 7.47 7.39 4.57
N SER A 128 7.23 8.01 3.41
CA SER A 128 8.24 8.21 2.36
C SER A 128 9.38 9.14 2.82
N LYS A 129 9.05 10.23 3.54
CA LYS A 129 10.03 11.18 4.09
C LYS A 129 11.09 10.50 4.96
N HIS A 130 10.70 9.50 5.73
CA HIS A 130 11.63 8.75 6.59
C HIS A 130 12.17 7.50 5.93
N GLY A 131 11.38 6.82 5.11
CA GLY A 131 11.76 5.57 4.46
C GLY A 131 12.78 5.77 3.34
N ILE A 132 12.63 6.82 2.51
CA ILE A 132 13.54 7.06 1.37
C ILE A 132 15.00 7.22 1.80
N PRO A 133 15.36 8.02 2.82
CA PRO A 133 16.74 8.08 3.29
C PRO A 133 17.31 6.73 3.75
N ALA A 134 16.49 5.89 4.36
CA ALA A 134 16.91 4.54 4.76
C ALA A 134 17.13 3.62 3.54
N ILE A 135 16.32 3.77 2.49
CA ILE A 135 16.49 3.05 1.22
C ILE A 135 17.75 3.55 0.49
N GLN A 136 18.01 4.85 0.47
CA GLN A 136 19.26 5.43 -0.07
C GLN A 136 20.48 4.84 0.64
N ALA A 137 20.46 4.79 1.98
CA ALA A 137 21.55 4.21 2.79
C ALA A 137 21.74 2.70 2.53
N SER A 138 20.70 2.00 2.06
CA SER A 138 20.75 0.59 1.68
C SER A 138 21.19 0.36 0.21
N GLY A 139 21.51 1.43 -0.54
CA GLY A 139 22.01 1.38 -1.91
C GLY A 139 20.94 1.42 -3.01
N GLY A 140 19.72 1.80 -2.68
CA GLY A 140 18.57 1.89 -3.58
C GLY A 140 17.48 0.88 -3.27
N GLY A 141 16.38 0.94 -4.04
CA GLY A 141 15.24 0.05 -3.80
C GLY A 141 13.93 0.47 -4.45
N SER A 142 12.82 0.17 -3.80
CA SER A 142 11.48 0.40 -4.36
C SER A 142 10.53 1.03 -3.33
N VAL A 143 9.85 2.10 -3.74
CA VAL A 143 8.69 2.67 -3.03
C VAL A 143 7.44 2.33 -3.82
N ILE A 144 6.46 1.74 -3.16
CA ILE A 144 5.18 1.32 -3.75
C ILE A 144 4.06 2.03 -3.00
N ASN A 145 3.35 2.91 -3.67
CA ASN A 145 2.24 3.65 -3.09
C ASN A 145 0.90 3.01 -3.45
N MET A 146 -0.06 3.04 -2.55
CA MET A 146 -1.43 2.64 -2.86
C MET A 146 -2.24 3.85 -3.32
N ALA A 147 -2.39 3.97 -4.63
CA ALA A 147 -3.37 4.84 -5.25
C ALA A 147 -4.77 4.16 -5.23
N SER A 148 -5.57 4.40 -6.22
CA SER A 148 -6.88 3.79 -6.46
C SER A 148 -7.29 4.07 -7.90
N ASN A 149 -8.25 3.32 -8.44
CA ASN A 149 -8.88 3.63 -9.72
C ASN A 149 -9.49 5.05 -9.74
N VAL A 150 -9.95 5.58 -8.60
CA VAL A 150 -10.47 6.98 -8.51
C VAL A 150 -9.40 8.05 -8.79
N ALA A 151 -8.12 7.70 -8.76
CA ALA A 151 -7.04 8.59 -9.21
C ALA A 151 -6.91 8.64 -10.74
N LEU A 152 -7.58 7.76 -11.46
CA LEU A 152 -7.50 7.57 -12.91
C LEU A 152 -8.84 7.78 -13.62
N MET A 153 -9.95 7.64 -12.90
CA MET A 153 -11.30 7.82 -13.40
C MET A 153 -12.18 8.56 -12.40
N ALA A 154 -13.30 9.12 -12.84
CA ALA A 154 -14.28 9.71 -11.95
C ALA A 154 -15.19 8.64 -11.32
N LEU A 155 -15.46 8.79 -10.03
CA LEU A 155 -16.47 7.99 -9.32
C LEU A 155 -17.33 8.95 -8.47
N PRO A 156 -18.62 9.13 -8.79
CA PRO A 156 -19.50 10.03 -8.05
C PRO A 156 -19.55 9.69 -6.55
N GLY A 157 -19.64 10.72 -5.71
CA GLY A 157 -19.74 10.58 -4.26
C GLY A 157 -18.45 10.10 -3.58
N ARG A 158 -17.27 10.37 -4.17
CA ARG A 158 -15.95 10.03 -3.64
C ARG A 158 -14.94 11.17 -3.74
N ASP A 159 -15.39 12.41 -3.60
CA ASP A 159 -14.57 13.59 -3.89
C ASP A 159 -13.39 13.72 -2.90
N CYS A 160 -13.60 13.45 -1.62
CA CYS A 160 -12.51 13.48 -0.62
C CYS A 160 -11.45 12.41 -0.91
N TYR A 161 -11.88 11.19 -1.17
CA TYR A 161 -10.96 10.07 -1.45
C TYR A 161 -10.23 10.25 -2.79
N THR A 162 -10.94 10.77 -3.80
CA THR A 162 -10.37 11.11 -5.11
C THR A 162 -9.27 12.16 -4.98
N ALA A 163 -9.49 13.20 -4.16
CA ALA A 163 -8.48 14.23 -3.90
C ALA A 163 -7.21 13.62 -3.29
N ALA A 164 -7.36 12.77 -2.26
CA ALA A 164 -6.22 12.12 -1.61
C ALA A 164 -5.46 11.18 -2.56
N LYS A 165 -6.16 10.31 -3.28
CA LYS A 165 -5.54 9.31 -4.17
C LYS A 165 -4.98 9.92 -5.45
N GLY A 166 -5.60 11.00 -5.96
CA GLY A 166 -5.03 11.86 -7.01
C GLY A 166 -3.71 12.48 -6.56
N GLY A 167 -3.66 13.00 -5.33
CA GLY A 167 -2.44 13.51 -4.71
C GLY A 167 -1.34 12.45 -4.61
N VAL A 168 -1.67 11.23 -4.17
CA VAL A 168 -0.72 10.10 -4.12
C VAL A 168 -0.19 9.77 -5.52
N ALA A 169 -1.04 9.72 -6.55
CA ALA A 169 -0.62 9.44 -7.92
C ALA A 169 0.34 10.52 -8.47
N SER A 170 0.04 11.80 -8.21
CA SER A 170 0.90 12.92 -8.61
C SER A 170 2.24 12.91 -7.85
N MET A 171 2.21 12.68 -6.54
CA MET A 171 3.41 12.59 -5.71
C MET A 171 4.29 11.41 -6.12
N THR A 172 3.71 10.28 -6.53
CA THR A 172 4.44 9.12 -7.05
C THR A 172 5.32 9.50 -8.24
N ARG A 173 4.78 10.25 -9.21
CA ARG A 173 5.53 10.70 -10.39
C ARG A 173 6.66 11.66 -10.02
N SER A 174 6.37 12.61 -9.12
CA SER A 174 7.38 13.57 -8.64
C SER A 174 8.54 12.85 -7.95
N MET A 175 8.23 11.95 -7.00
CA MET A 175 9.25 11.17 -6.29
C MET A 175 10.05 10.25 -7.22
N ALA A 176 9.42 9.69 -8.27
CA ALA A 176 10.11 8.84 -9.23
C ALA A 176 11.23 9.58 -9.98
N VAL A 177 10.99 10.83 -10.34
CA VAL A 177 12.02 11.69 -10.98
C VAL A 177 13.10 12.10 -9.99
N GLU A 178 12.69 12.53 -8.78
CA GLU A 178 13.61 13.04 -7.76
C GLU A 178 14.62 11.99 -7.29
N TYR A 179 14.16 10.74 -7.07
CA TYR A 179 14.99 9.70 -6.44
C TYR A 179 15.56 8.66 -7.42
N ALA A 180 15.35 8.81 -8.73
CA ALA A 180 15.96 7.94 -9.74
C ALA A 180 17.51 7.95 -9.68
N PRO A 181 18.20 9.09 -9.46
CA PRO A 181 19.66 9.10 -9.30
C PRO A 181 20.17 8.21 -8.15
N ASP A 182 19.35 8.00 -7.12
CA ASP A 182 19.67 7.15 -5.97
C ASP A 182 19.28 5.67 -6.18
N LYS A 183 18.93 5.29 -7.42
CA LYS A 183 18.46 3.95 -7.78
C LYS A 183 17.20 3.53 -7.02
N ILE A 184 16.32 4.49 -6.73
CA ILE A 184 15.04 4.25 -6.10
C ILE A 184 13.94 4.38 -7.14
N ARG A 185 13.20 3.30 -7.34
CA ARG A 185 12.00 3.30 -8.17
C ARG A 185 10.79 3.66 -7.31
N VAL A 186 9.91 4.51 -7.82
CA VAL A 186 8.69 4.89 -7.13
C VAL A 186 7.51 4.65 -8.06
N ASN A 187 6.61 3.75 -7.68
CA ASN A 187 5.42 3.42 -8.45
C ASN A 187 4.19 3.39 -7.55
N ALA A 188 3.02 3.42 -8.14
CA ALA A 188 1.78 3.19 -7.41
C ALA A 188 0.97 2.06 -8.03
N ILE A 189 0.19 1.38 -7.19
CA ILE A 189 -0.84 0.44 -7.62
C ILE A 189 -2.18 1.14 -7.47
N ALA A 190 -3.04 1.02 -8.45
CA ALA A 190 -4.40 1.59 -8.48
C ALA A 190 -5.44 0.45 -8.54
N PRO A 191 -5.82 -0.12 -7.38
CA PRO A 191 -6.87 -1.11 -7.33
C PRO A 191 -8.24 -0.49 -7.55
N SER A 192 -9.18 -1.30 -8.04
CA SER A 192 -10.62 -1.06 -7.87
C SER A 192 -11.14 -1.85 -6.67
N VAL A 193 -12.44 -2.21 -6.66
CA VAL A 193 -13.04 -2.96 -5.55
C VAL A 193 -12.25 -4.26 -5.31
N THR A 194 -11.63 -4.33 -4.14
CA THR A 194 -10.83 -5.47 -3.71
C THR A 194 -11.45 -6.07 -2.45
N LEU A 195 -11.82 -7.35 -2.50
CA LEU A 195 -12.59 -8.07 -1.49
C LEU A 195 -11.75 -8.38 -0.23
N SER A 196 -11.28 -7.34 0.47
CA SER A 196 -10.83 -7.50 1.86
C SER A 196 -12.03 -7.84 2.77
N ASP A 197 -11.78 -8.33 3.99
CA ASP A 197 -12.87 -8.69 4.91
C ASP A 197 -13.83 -7.52 5.19
N ARG A 198 -13.29 -6.29 5.25
CA ARG A 198 -14.09 -5.07 5.37
C ARG A 198 -14.96 -4.84 4.13
N VAL A 199 -14.40 -4.99 2.93
CA VAL A 199 -15.10 -4.72 1.67
C VAL A 199 -16.14 -5.81 1.37
N LYS A 200 -15.87 -7.08 1.72
CA LYS A 200 -16.85 -8.18 1.61
C LYS A 200 -18.13 -7.85 2.37
N LYS A 201 -18.01 -7.39 3.63
CA LYS A 201 -19.18 -6.97 4.42
C LYS A 201 -19.96 -5.85 3.73
N LEU A 202 -19.27 -4.84 3.19
CA LEU A 202 -19.93 -3.73 2.46
C LEU A 202 -20.65 -4.22 1.19
N VAL A 203 -20.07 -5.16 0.46
CA VAL A 203 -20.69 -5.76 -0.75
C VAL A 203 -21.94 -6.54 -0.38
N ASP A 204 -21.89 -7.30 0.73
CA ASP A 204 -23.03 -8.08 1.20
C ASP A 204 -24.18 -7.20 1.71
N GLU A 205 -23.87 -6.05 2.29
CA GLU A 205 -24.84 -5.11 2.90
C GLU A 205 -25.37 -4.08 1.90
N SER A 206 -24.70 -3.82 0.76
CA SER A 206 -25.08 -2.77 -0.20
C SER A 206 -25.31 -3.31 -1.61
N PRO A 207 -26.58 -3.32 -2.10
CA PRO A 207 -26.90 -3.68 -3.48
C PRO A 207 -26.19 -2.81 -4.51
N ASP A 208 -25.93 -1.53 -4.21
CA ASP A 208 -25.28 -0.61 -5.13
C ASP A 208 -23.80 -0.93 -5.33
N ILE A 209 -23.10 -1.34 -4.25
CA ILE A 209 -21.72 -1.82 -4.37
C ILE A 209 -21.69 -3.13 -5.17
N LYS A 210 -22.68 -3.99 -4.98
CA LYS A 210 -22.79 -5.24 -5.76
C LYS A 210 -22.94 -4.98 -7.26
N LYS A 211 -23.70 -3.96 -7.66
CA LYS A 211 -23.83 -3.55 -9.08
C LYS A 211 -22.49 -3.11 -9.70
N LEU A 212 -21.54 -2.61 -8.91
CA LEU A 212 -20.22 -2.29 -9.43
C LEU A 212 -19.50 -3.53 -10.00
N SER A 213 -19.92 -4.74 -9.64
CA SER A 213 -19.34 -5.95 -10.22
C SER A 213 -19.56 -6.04 -11.72
N GLU A 214 -20.62 -5.44 -12.27
CA GLU A 214 -20.92 -5.40 -13.70
C GLU A 214 -19.90 -4.59 -14.50
N GLN A 215 -19.22 -3.65 -13.84
CA GLN A 215 -18.15 -2.84 -14.45
C GLN A 215 -16.77 -3.51 -14.36
N HIS A 216 -16.65 -4.63 -13.63
CA HIS A 216 -15.41 -5.35 -13.45
C HIS A 216 -15.37 -6.55 -14.40
N LEU A 217 -14.68 -6.41 -15.52
CA LEU A 217 -14.66 -7.41 -16.61
C LEU A 217 -14.29 -8.83 -16.16
N LEU A 218 -13.45 -8.96 -15.14
CA LEU A 218 -13.00 -10.23 -14.56
C LEU A 218 -13.50 -10.44 -13.11
N GLY A 219 -14.53 -9.69 -12.70
CA GLY A 219 -15.04 -9.68 -11.32
C GLY A 219 -14.19 -8.86 -10.35
N PHE A 220 -14.60 -8.82 -9.08
CA PHE A 220 -13.89 -8.06 -8.06
C PHE A 220 -12.50 -8.62 -7.75
N GLY A 221 -11.55 -7.73 -7.47
CA GLY A 221 -10.20 -8.09 -7.07
C GLY A 221 -10.16 -8.83 -5.72
N GLN A 222 -9.12 -9.65 -5.54
CA GLN A 222 -8.76 -10.22 -4.24
C GLN A 222 -7.48 -9.55 -3.74
N PRO A 223 -7.24 -9.46 -2.42
CA PRO A 223 -6.00 -8.91 -1.86
C PRO A 223 -4.73 -9.51 -2.48
N LEU A 224 -4.77 -10.80 -2.81
CA LEU A 224 -3.66 -11.51 -3.44
C LEU A 224 -3.30 -10.96 -4.82
N HIS A 225 -4.27 -10.48 -5.61
CA HIS A 225 -4.00 -9.91 -6.94
C HIS A 225 -3.14 -8.64 -6.81
N ILE A 226 -3.44 -7.81 -5.82
CA ILE A 226 -2.69 -6.58 -5.52
C ILE A 226 -1.31 -6.91 -4.96
N ALA A 227 -1.24 -7.91 -4.06
CA ALA A 227 0.02 -8.38 -3.48
C ALA A 227 0.98 -8.91 -4.55
N ASN A 228 0.49 -9.62 -5.58
CA ASN A 228 1.32 -10.10 -6.68
C ASN A 228 1.91 -8.96 -7.52
N MET A 229 1.14 -7.89 -7.78
CA MET A 229 1.66 -6.67 -8.41
C MET A 229 2.70 -5.99 -7.52
N ALA A 230 2.47 -5.94 -6.20
CA ALA A 230 3.43 -5.38 -5.26
C ALA A 230 4.75 -6.18 -5.26
N VAL A 231 4.70 -7.51 -5.35
CA VAL A 231 5.92 -8.34 -5.49
C VAL A 231 6.69 -8.00 -6.76
N TYR A 232 6.00 -7.86 -7.92
CA TYR A 232 6.65 -7.43 -9.17
C TYR A 232 7.35 -6.08 -9.00
N LEU A 233 6.65 -5.06 -8.47
CA LEU A 233 7.21 -3.72 -8.26
C LEU A 233 8.33 -3.68 -7.21
N ALA A 234 8.33 -4.60 -6.25
CA ALA A 234 9.36 -4.73 -5.22
C ALA A 234 10.62 -5.44 -5.75
N SER A 235 10.48 -6.31 -6.75
CA SER A 235 11.57 -7.14 -7.27
C SER A 235 12.40 -6.44 -8.33
N ASP A 236 13.56 -7.04 -8.66
CA ASP A 236 14.45 -6.57 -9.71
C ASP A 236 13.85 -6.78 -11.13
N GLU A 237 12.75 -7.57 -11.26
CA GLU A 237 11.99 -7.71 -12.52
C GLU A 237 11.41 -6.38 -13.04
N SER A 238 11.26 -5.40 -12.15
CA SER A 238 10.75 -4.06 -12.47
C SER A 238 11.84 -2.97 -12.49
N GLU A 239 13.09 -3.33 -12.77
CA GLU A 239 14.25 -2.42 -12.68
C GLU A 239 14.14 -1.12 -13.50
N ILE A 240 13.41 -1.15 -14.62
CA ILE A 240 13.16 0.03 -15.46
C ILE A 240 11.76 0.62 -15.29
N THR A 241 10.96 0.09 -14.35
CA THR A 241 9.59 0.56 -14.10
C THR A 241 9.60 1.58 -12.96
N THR A 242 9.40 2.87 -13.29
CA THR A 242 9.28 3.96 -12.29
C THR A 242 8.30 5.02 -12.76
N GLY A 243 7.66 5.73 -11.84
CA GLY A 243 6.67 6.78 -12.11
C GLY A 243 5.31 6.26 -12.59
N GLN A 244 5.09 4.95 -12.60
CA GLN A 244 3.88 4.34 -13.13
C GLN A 244 2.78 4.24 -12.08
N ILE A 245 1.53 4.38 -12.54
CA ILE A 245 0.31 4.10 -11.77
C ILE A 245 -0.31 2.86 -12.39
N MET A 246 -0.05 1.71 -11.78
CA MET A 246 -0.40 0.39 -12.33
C MET A 246 -1.84 0.03 -11.95
N SER A 247 -2.77 0.05 -12.91
CA SER A 247 -4.13 -0.43 -12.68
C SER A 247 -4.16 -1.93 -12.42
N VAL A 248 -4.77 -2.33 -11.30
CA VAL A 248 -5.11 -3.73 -10.97
C VAL A 248 -6.59 -3.73 -10.59
N ASP A 249 -7.44 -3.52 -11.57
CA ASP A 249 -8.80 -3.03 -11.41
C ASP A 249 -9.85 -3.79 -12.24
N SER A 250 -9.47 -4.92 -12.83
CA SER A 250 -10.38 -5.72 -13.67
C SER A 250 -10.93 -4.95 -14.87
N GLY A 251 -10.18 -3.97 -15.40
CA GLY A 251 -10.54 -3.20 -16.58
C GLY A 251 -11.53 -2.05 -16.34
N VAL A 252 -11.86 -1.74 -15.09
CA VAL A 252 -12.85 -0.68 -14.77
C VAL A 252 -12.44 0.69 -15.32
N THR A 253 -11.15 1.01 -15.33
CA THR A 253 -10.67 2.33 -15.80
C THR A 253 -10.66 2.49 -17.32
N ILE A 254 -10.90 1.44 -18.08
CA ILE A 254 -10.90 1.45 -19.56
C ILE A 254 -12.26 1.09 -20.16
N TYR A 255 -13.26 0.83 -19.30
CA TYR A 255 -14.61 0.39 -19.72
C TYR A 255 -15.59 1.57 -19.71
#